data_23091f1f5c1c4613174e9e9850a266da
#
_entry.id   23091f1f5c1c4613174e9e9850a266da
#
_cell.length_a   1.000
_cell.length_b   1.000
_cell.length_c   1.000
_cell.angle_alpha   90.00
_cell.angle_beta   90.00
_cell.angle_gamma   90.00
#
_symmetry.space_group_name_H-M   'P 1'
#
loop_
_entity.id
_entity.type
_entity.pdbx_description
1 polymer ?
#
loop_
_entity_poly.entity_id
_entity_poly.type
_entity_poly.pdbx_seq_one_letter_code
_entity_poly.pdbx_strand_id
1 'polypeptide(L)'
;MAQNTFIRTGKWPNDGRNSRFPSVEAFDLENEIKENVVREPKIIVTESEKLTPVEEHRLKVKNADLLRQVKSLTAQLSDAQFFEDFAREAAEAAQTVEPITIRERTSGLMEGTAQALASDWHIEEEVRPAQVAGRNVYNLDISKQRMEKFFQATRYGINFSRQAYKIRDLILWLGGDLITNYLHDDNVESNLLSPVEAIAYAYHNIKAGIEYLLVDGELERIIIPCNDGNHGRLTEKTRSATRVQNSIEWLLYKMLADAFKSEPRVEFIIAQGSQLYYDVYERTVRYTHGDECKYGGGVGGITIPIYKALARWETVRHADLTCMGHFHQRTNLNDLI
;
A
#
# COMPACT_ATOMS: atom_id res chain seq x y z
N MET A 1 -6.21 23.84 25.04
CA MET A 1 -7.22 23.67 26.14
C MET A 1 -7.82 22.26 26.14
N ALA A 2 -8.06 21.60 25.05
CA ALA A 2 -8.63 20.24 25.00
C ALA A 2 -7.69 19.15 25.61
N GLN A 3 -6.39 19.23 25.40
CA GLN A 3 -5.41 18.28 25.95
C GLN A 3 -5.35 18.27 27.48
N ASN A 4 -5.49 19.46 28.11
CA ASN A 4 -5.44 19.53 29.58
C ASN A 4 -6.72 18.98 30.26
N THR A 5 -7.84 18.91 29.55
CA THR A 5 -9.09 18.37 30.10
C THR A 5 -9.08 16.84 30.07
N PHE A 6 -8.45 16.24 29.06
CA PHE A 6 -8.33 14.77 28.94
C PHE A 6 -7.49 14.16 30.07
N ILE A 7 -6.34 14.77 30.37
CA ILE A 7 -5.43 14.29 31.42
C ILE A 7 -6.09 14.34 32.82
N ARG A 8 -7.06 15.24 33.04
CA ARG A 8 -7.71 15.43 34.34
C ARG A 8 -8.96 14.55 34.56
N THR A 9 -9.69 14.18 33.53
CA THR A 9 -11.02 13.58 33.67
C THR A 9 -11.16 12.22 32.99
N GLY A 10 -10.22 11.80 32.15
CA GLY A 10 -10.31 10.54 31.40
C GLY A 10 -11.48 10.47 30.41
N LYS A 11 -12.14 11.59 30.09
CA LYS A 11 -13.26 11.64 29.16
C LYS A 11 -13.05 12.69 28.08
N TRP A 12 -13.18 12.26 26.83
CA TRP A 12 -13.28 13.15 25.68
C TRP A 12 -14.69 13.74 25.58
N PRO A 13 -14.84 14.96 25.07
CA PRO A 13 -16.15 15.47 24.72
C PRO A 13 -16.81 14.54 23.71
N ASN A 14 -18.02 14.11 24.00
CA ASN A 14 -18.75 13.16 23.17
C ASN A 14 -19.36 13.92 21.98
N ASP A 15 -18.65 13.95 20.84
CA ASP A 15 -19.12 14.58 19.60
C ASP A 15 -19.81 13.62 18.63
N GLY A 16 -20.12 12.40 19.11
CA GLY A 16 -20.86 11.39 18.34
C GLY A 16 -20.04 10.67 17.27
N ARG A 17 -18.70 10.86 17.22
CA ARG A 17 -17.82 10.12 16.33
C ARG A 17 -17.09 9.02 17.11
N ASN A 18 -17.11 7.80 16.59
CA ASN A 18 -16.36 6.68 17.16
C ASN A 18 -14.88 7.08 17.32
N SER A 19 -14.37 7.02 18.56
CA SER A 19 -12.99 7.32 18.85
C SER A 19 -12.08 6.27 18.20
N ARG A 20 -11.20 6.70 17.31
CA ARG A 20 -10.18 5.86 16.65
C ARG A 20 -8.97 5.55 17.54
N PHE A 21 -9.11 5.63 18.84
CA PHE A 21 -8.03 5.37 19.78
C PHE A 21 -8.32 4.12 20.59
N PRO A 22 -7.29 3.31 20.91
CA PRO A 22 -7.45 2.18 21.83
C PRO A 22 -8.05 2.66 23.15
N SER A 23 -8.77 1.77 23.86
CA SER A 23 -9.29 2.09 25.17
C SER A 23 -8.16 2.50 26.12
N VAL A 24 -8.46 3.35 27.09
CA VAL A 24 -7.49 3.78 28.10
C VAL A 24 -6.82 2.57 28.77
N GLU A 25 -7.55 1.47 28.95
CA GLU A 25 -7.04 0.21 29.50
C GLU A 25 -5.97 -0.44 28.61
N ALA A 26 -6.12 -0.39 27.27
CA ALA A 26 -5.12 -0.93 26.35
C ALA A 26 -3.84 -0.06 26.34
N PHE A 27 -4.00 1.25 26.47
CA PHE A 27 -2.87 2.19 26.54
C PHE A 27 -2.11 2.06 27.87
N ASP A 28 -2.81 1.87 28.98
CA ASP A 28 -2.22 1.67 30.31
C ASP A 28 -1.48 0.32 30.37
N LEU A 29 -2.03 -0.74 29.77
CA LEU A 29 -1.38 -2.05 29.68
C LEU A 29 -0.10 -2.00 28.82
N GLU A 30 -0.11 -1.26 27.72
CA GLU A 30 1.07 -1.07 26.86
C GLU A 30 2.20 -0.28 27.58
N ASN A 31 1.84 0.71 28.37
CA ASN A 31 2.80 1.46 29.18
C ASN A 31 3.32 0.64 30.37
N GLU A 32 2.47 -0.15 31.05
CA GLU A 32 2.91 -1.09 32.06
C GLU A 32 3.87 -2.15 31.50
N ILE A 33 3.59 -2.69 30.31
CA ILE A 33 4.49 -3.63 29.62
C ILE A 33 5.81 -2.92 29.27
N LYS A 34 5.79 -1.69 28.74
CA LYS A 34 6.99 -0.92 28.43
C LYS A 34 7.81 -0.58 29.66
N GLU A 35 7.18 -0.18 30.76
CA GLU A 35 7.88 0.11 32.02
C GLU A 35 8.47 -1.15 32.67
N ASN A 36 7.81 -2.29 32.57
CA ASN A 36 8.28 -3.54 33.13
C ASN A 36 9.37 -4.22 32.28
N VAL A 37 9.37 -4.02 30.96
CA VAL A 37 10.39 -4.61 30.05
C VAL A 37 11.71 -3.81 30.06
N VAL A 38 11.67 -2.52 30.42
CA VAL A 38 12.87 -1.64 30.38
C VAL A 38 13.65 -1.65 31.69
N ARG A 39 13.08 -2.15 32.81
CA ARG A 39 13.85 -2.31 34.04
C ARG A 39 14.73 -3.54 33.95
N GLU A 40 16.04 -3.37 33.85
CA GLU A 40 16.97 -4.47 34.07
C GLU A 40 16.62 -5.13 35.41
N PRO A 41 16.40 -6.45 35.46
CA PRO A 41 16.09 -7.13 36.69
C PRO A 41 17.27 -6.95 37.64
N LYS A 42 17.09 -6.17 38.73
CA LYS A 42 18.05 -6.14 39.82
C LYS A 42 18.03 -7.52 40.47
N ILE A 43 19.05 -8.32 40.17
CA ILE A 43 19.24 -9.60 40.85
C ILE A 43 19.60 -9.23 42.31
N ILE A 44 18.63 -9.43 43.22
CA ILE A 44 18.90 -9.35 44.66
C ILE A 44 19.57 -10.67 45.03
N VAL A 45 20.88 -10.67 45.03
CA VAL A 45 21.68 -11.80 45.53
C VAL A 45 21.70 -11.68 47.05
N THR A 46 21.01 -12.57 47.73
CA THR A 46 21.14 -12.73 49.17
C THR A 46 22.53 -13.26 49.50
N GLU A 47 23.13 -12.80 50.59
CA GLU A 47 24.56 -13.04 50.99
C GLU A 47 24.99 -14.52 51.10
N SER A 48 24.07 -15.51 50.94
CA SER A 48 24.36 -16.94 51.10
C SER A 48 24.78 -17.67 49.80
N GLU A 49 24.63 -17.04 48.61
CA GLU A 49 24.98 -17.71 47.32
C GLU A 49 25.78 -16.72 46.43
N LYS A 50 27.03 -16.55 46.71
CA LYS A 50 27.95 -15.86 45.77
C LYS A 50 28.23 -16.80 44.59
N LEU A 51 27.62 -16.48 43.43
CA LEU A 51 27.93 -17.15 42.19
C LEU A 51 29.42 -17.08 41.86
N THR A 52 29.98 -18.16 41.36
CA THR A 52 31.36 -18.10 40.85
C THR A 52 31.42 -17.17 39.63
N PRO A 53 32.54 -16.55 39.32
CA PRO A 53 32.72 -15.67 38.17
C PRO A 53 32.28 -16.33 36.83
N VAL A 54 32.39 -17.67 36.71
CA VAL A 54 31.98 -18.44 35.54
C VAL A 54 30.48 -18.54 35.46
N GLU A 55 29.80 -18.77 36.58
CA GLU A 55 28.32 -18.81 36.65
C GLU A 55 27.72 -17.45 36.39
N GLU A 56 28.31 -16.40 36.92
CA GLU A 56 27.88 -15.02 36.65
C GLU A 56 28.01 -14.66 35.16
N HIS A 57 29.12 -15.06 34.54
CA HIS A 57 29.29 -14.85 33.09
C HIS A 57 28.26 -15.64 32.25
N ARG A 58 28.02 -16.93 32.60
CA ARG A 58 27.01 -17.74 31.93
C ARG A 58 25.60 -17.15 32.06
N LEU A 59 25.24 -16.64 33.23
CA LEU A 59 23.96 -15.97 33.47
C LEU A 59 23.84 -14.67 32.66
N LYS A 60 24.89 -13.86 32.59
CA LYS A 60 24.90 -12.65 31.74
C LYS A 60 24.70 -12.97 30.26
N VAL A 61 25.39 -13.99 29.76
CA VAL A 61 25.22 -14.44 28.35
C VAL A 61 23.80 -14.96 28.11
N LYS A 62 23.26 -15.80 29.02
CA LYS A 62 21.91 -16.32 28.90
C LYS A 62 20.84 -15.22 28.98
N ASN A 63 21.01 -14.25 29.86
CA ASN A 63 20.10 -13.11 29.96
C ASN A 63 20.14 -12.22 28.70
N ALA A 64 21.34 -11.99 28.15
CA ALA A 64 21.46 -11.26 26.89
C ALA A 64 20.76 -11.99 25.72
N ASP A 65 20.85 -13.31 25.66
CA ASP A 65 20.15 -14.11 24.65
C ASP A 65 18.62 -14.09 24.86
N LEU A 66 18.15 -14.22 26.09
CA LEU A 66 16.74 -14.12 26.42
C LEU A 66 16.17 -12.74 26.07
N LEU A 67 16.90 -11.66 26.36
CA LEU A 67 16.50 -10.31 25.98
C LEU A 67 16.43 -10.13 24.47
N ARG A 68 17.33 -10.73 23.69
CA ARG A 68 17.23 -10.73 22.22
C ARG A 68 16.02 -11.49 21.73
N GLN A 69 15.73 -12.67 22.32
CA GLN A 69 14.55 -13.45 21.97
C GLN A 69 13.25 -12.70 22.30
N VAL A 70 13.16 -12.09 23.49
CA VAL A 70 11.99 -11.29 23.88
C VAL A 70 11.81 -10.13 22.91
N LYS A 71 12.87 -9.37 22.59
CA LYS A 71 12.78 -8.28 21.60
C LYS A 71 12.29 -8.78 20.21
N SER A 72 12.80 -9.93 19.78
CA SER A 72 12.38 -10.52 18.49
C SER A 72 10.92 -10.96 18.52
N LEU A 73 10.48 -11.61 19.59
CA LEU A 73 9.09 -12.05 19.76
C LEU A 73 8.12 -10.87 19.90
N THR A 74 8.52 -9.82 20.62
CA THR A 74 7.72 -8.60 20.75
C THR A 74 7.58 -7.90 19.40
N ALA A 75 8.64 -7.84 18.60
CA ALA A 75 8.56 -7.29 17.25
C ALA A 75 7.64 -8.12 16.35
N GLN A 76 7.74 -9.47 16.39
CA GLN A 76 6.87 -10.36 15.63
C GLN A 76 5.40 -10.26 16.06
N LEU A 77 5.13 -10.11 17.34
CA LEU A 77 3.77 -9.92 17.87
C LEU A 77 3.21 -8.57 17.44
N SER A 78 4.02 -7.50 17.53
CA SER A 78 3.64 -6.17 17.05
C SER A 78 3.32 -6.18 15.55
N ASP A 79 4.14 -6.88 14.75
CA ASP A 79 3.91 -7.03 13.33
C ASP A 79 2.62 -7.81 13.04
N ALA A 80 2.34 -8.88 13.80
CA ALA A 80 1.13 -9.70 13.64
C ALA A 80 -0.14 -8.92 14.02
N GLN A 81 -0.15 -8.21 15.14
CA GLN A 81 -1.25 -7.35 15.57
C GLN A 81 -1.48 -6.22 14.59
N PHE A 82 -0.41 -5.62 14.10
CA PHE A 82 -0.49 -4.60 13.06
C PHE A 82 -1.16 -5.15 11.78
N PHE A 83 -0.80 -6.36 11.32
CA PHE A 83 -1.43 -6.95 10.14
C PHE A 83 -2.92 -7.24 10.35
N GLU A 84 -3.34 -7.64 11.55
CA GLU A 84 -4.76 -7.83 11.87
C GLU A 84 -5.54 -6.52 11.86
N ASP A 85 -5.04 -5.49 12.55
CA ASP A 85 -5.65 -4.16 12.59
C ASP A 85 -5.69 -3.54 11.19
N PHE A 86 -4.62 -3.68 10.45
CA PHE A 86 -4.48 -3.25 9.07
C PHE A 86 -5.50 -3.93 8.14
N ALA A 87 -5.65 -5.26 8.21
CA ALA A 87 -6.62 -5.98 7.39
C ALA A 87 -8.05 -5.53 7.71
N ARG A 88 -8.33 -5.22 8.98
CA ARG A 88 -9.62 -4.69 9.42
C ARG A 88 -9.86 -3.28 8.88
N GLU A 89 -8.88 -2.37 9.01
CA GLU A 89 -9.00 -0.99 8.50
C GLU A 89 -9.10 -0.94 6.98
N ALA A 90 -8.35 -1.78 6.26
CA ALA A 90 -8.45 -1.91 4.81
C ALA A 90 -9.82 -2.45 4.39
N ALA A 91 -10.38 -3.39 5.15
CA ALA A 91 -11.74 -3.89 4.92
C ALA A 91 -12.79 -2.80 5.19
N GLU A 92 -12.63 -2.00 6.24
CA GLU A 92 -13.52 -0.87 6.56
C GLU A 92 -13.42 0.25 5.52
N ALA A 93 -12.22 0.58 5.05
CA ALA A 93 -12.02 1.59 4.00
C ALA A 93 -12.65 1.17 2.67
N ALA A 94 -12.57 -0.11 2.31
CA ALA A 94 -13.22 -0.64 1.11
C ALA A 94 -14.75 -0.66 1.21
N GLN A 95 -15.33 -0.68 2.42
CA GLN A 95 -16.78 -0.62 2.63
C GLN A 95 -17.39 0.77 2.39
N THR A 96 -16.59 1.82 2.25
CA THR A 96 -17.09 3.18 1.99
C THR A 96 -17.48 3.41 0.54
N VAL A 97 -16.99 2.57 -0.37
CA VAL A 97 -17.31 2.62 -1.81
C VAL A 97 -18.18 1.41 -2.14
N GLU A 98 -19.36 1.68 -2.71
CA GLU A 98 -20.28 0.61 -3.06
C GLU A 98 -19.65 -0.35 -4.07
N PRO A 99 -19.78 -1.68 -3.86
CA PRO A 99 -19.30 -2.67 -4.80
C PRO A 99 -20.02 -2.56 -6.13
N ILE A 100 -19.37 -2.97 -7.21
CA ILE A 100 -20.00 -3.11 -8.52
C ILE A 100 -20.86 -4.36 -8.48
N THR A 101 -22.18 -4.19 -8.64
CA THR A 101 -23.14 -5.30 -8.65
C THR A 101 -23.67 -5.58 -10.05
N ILE A 102 -24.20 -6.78 -10.26
CA ILE A 102 -24.90 -7.15 -11.48
C ILE A 102 -26.18 -6.32 -11.55
N ARG A 103 -26.33 -5.55 -12.63
CA ARG A 103 -27.52 -4.76 -12.90
C ARG A 103 -28.49 -5.52 -13.83
N GLU A 104 -29.76 -5.13 -13.78
CA GLU A 104 -30.74 -5.71 -14.72
C GLU A 104 -30.32 -5.48 -16.17
N ARG A 105 -30.44 -6.50 -16.98
CA ARG A 105 -30.15 -6.44 -18.43
C ARG A 105 -31.11 -5.52 -19.13
N THR A 106 -30.62 -4.38 -19.60
CA THR A 106 -31.37 -3.45 -20.44
C THR A 106 -31.12 -3.63 -21.93
N SER A 107 -30.17 -4.51 -22.29
CA SER A 107 -29.81 -4.86 -23.66
C SER A 107 -29.46 -6.35 -23.76
N GLY A 108 -29.32 -6.88 -24.98
CA GLY A 108 -28.85 -8.25 -25.22
C GLY A 108 -27.36 -8.49 -24.90
N LEU A 109 -26.58 -7.42 -24.64
CA LEU A 109 -25.16 -7.53 -24.33
C LEU A 109 -24.98 -7.93 -22.89
N MET A 110 -23.91 -8.72 -22.62
CA MET A 110 -23.45 -9.04 -21.28
C MET A 110 -22.84 -7.79 -20.64
N GLU A 111 -23.06 -7.61 -19.36
CA GLU A 111 -22.40 -6.55 -18.60
C GLU A 111 -20.96 -6.92 -18.29
N GLY A 112 -20.07 -5.92 -18.32
CA GLY A 112 -18.66 -6.07 -17.99
C GLY A 112 -18.10 -4.79 -17.36
N THR A 113 -17.11 -4.94 -16.50
CA THR A 113 -16.36 -3.84 -15.91
C THR A 113 -14.97 -3.80 -16.52
N ALA A 114 -14.56 -2.64 -17.03
CA ALA A 114 -13.19 -2.46 -17.51
C ALA A 114 -12.24 -2.26 -16.32
N GLN A 115 -11.01 -2.79 -16.44
CA GLN A 115 -9.96 -2.58 -15.47
C GLN A 115 -8.68 -2.13 -16.17
N ALA A 116 -8.05 -1.06 -15.65
CA ALA A 116 -6.75 -0.55 -16.09
C ALA A 116 -5.81 -0.48 -14.89
N LEU A 117 -4.59 -0.96 -15.08
CA LEU A 117 -3.57 -1.05 -14.03
C LEU A 117 -2.43 -0.08 -14.33
N ALA A 118 -2.21 0.87 -13.44
CA ALA A 118 -1.16 1.88 -13.51
C ALA A 118 -0.24 1.75 -12.31
N SER A 119 0.95 1.17 -12.49
CA SER A 119 2.01 1.10 -11.47
C SER A 119 3.39 1.19 -12.11
N ASP A 120 4.39 1.39 -11.29
CA ASP A 120 5.80 1.32 -11.68
C ASP A 120 6.16 2.27 -12.86
N TRP A 121 5.64 3.47 -12.82
CA TRP A 121 5.86 4.45 -13.88
C TRP A 121 7.24 5.13 -13.78
N HIS A 122 7.74 5.35 -12.56
CA HIS A 122 9.03 5.98 -12.30
C HIS A 122 9.24 7.23 -13.18
N ILE A 123 8.28 8.16 -13.12
CA ILE A 123 8.07 9.20 -14.11
C ILE A 123 9.26 10.15 -14.31
N GLU A 124 10.07 10.37 -13.28
CA GLU A 124 11.20 11.31 -13.29
C GLU A 124 12.55 10.65 -13.55
N GLU A 125 12.62 9.33 -13.71
CA GLU A 125 13.86 8.62 -13.98
C GLU A 125 14.42 8.96 -15.37
N GLU A 126 15.74 9.17 -15.46
CA GLU A 126 16.43 9.27 -16.74
C GLU A 126 17.23 7.99 -17.01
N VAL A 127 17.01 7.39 -18.18
CA VAL A 127 17.81 6.29 -18.69
C VAL A 127 18.42 6.72 -20.01
N ARG A 128 19.75 6.84 -20.06
CA ARG A 128 20.49 7.18 -21.27
C ARG A 128 20.94 5.91 -21.98
N PRO A 129 20.82 5.81 -23.30
CA PRO A 129 21.23 4.63 -24.07
C PRO A 129 22.66 4.17 -23.77
N ALA A 130 23.59 5.09 -23.57
CA ALA A 130 24.97 4.78 -23.24
C ALA A 130 25.15 3.98 -21.93
N GLN A 131 24.27 4.18 -20.96
CA GLN A 131 24.30 3.48 -19.65
C GLN A 131 23.83 2.02 -19.74
N VAL A 132 23.01 1.71 -20.74
CA VAL A 132 22.32 0.42 -20.88
C VAL A 132 22.59 -0.27 -22.22
N ALA A 133 23.76 -0.04 -22.81
CA ALA A 133 24.21 -0.61 -24.10
C ALA A 133 23.17 -0.41 -25.24
N GLY A 134 22.53 0.75 -25.31
CA GLY A 134 21.55 1.11 -26.31
C GLY A 134 20.19 0.45 -26.20
N ARG A 135 19.92 -0.31 -25.11
CA ARG A 135 18.69 -1.13 -24.97
C ARG A 135 17.47 -0.33 -24.54
N ASN A 136 17.65 0.82 -23.91
CA ASN A 136 16.56 1.64 -23.41
C ASN A 136 16.92 3.11 -23.46
N VAL A 137 15.87 3.94 -23.53
CA VAL A 137 15.90 5.38 -23.31
C VAL A 137 14.64 5.76 -22.54
N TYR A 138 14.81 6.56 -21.51
CA TYR A 138 13.68 7.08 -20.72
C TYR A 138 13.99 8.49 -20.26
N ASN A 139 13.00 9.35 -20.28
CA ASN A 139 13.05 10.74 -19.82
C ASN A 139 11.63 11.28 -19.64
N LEU A 140 11.49 12.52 -19.21
CA LEU A 140 10.18 13.15 -18.96
C LEU A 140 9.25 13.19 -20.18
N ASP A 141 9.78 13.41 -21.37
CA ASP A 141 8.98 13.44 -22.61
C ASP A 141 8.42 12.06 -22.92
N ILE A 142 9.24 11.02 -22.77
CA ILE A 142 8.82 9.62 -22.98
C ILE A 142 7.84 9.21 -21.89
N SER A 143 8.09 9.58 -20.63
CA SER A 143 7.20 9.36 -19.49
C SER A 143 5.81 9.95 -19.77
N LYS A 144 5.76 11.23 -20.17
CA LYS A 144 4.51 11.90 -20.54
C LYS A 144 3.78 11.19 -21.67
N GLN A 145 4.47 10.86 -22.76
CA GLN A 145 3.88 10.14 -23.88
C GLN A 145 3.34 8.76 -23.47
N ARG A 146 4.00 8.06 -22.55
CA ARG A 146 3.54 6.76 -22.05
C ARG A 146 2.28 6.92 -21.19
N MET A 147 2.23 7.92 -20.32
CA MET A 147 1.02 8.24 -19.53
C MET A 147 -0.16 8.61 -20.43
N GLU A 148 0.04 9.49 -21.42
CA GLU A 148 -0.98 9.86 -22.39
C GLU A 148 -1.50 8.63 -23.16
N LYS A 149 -0.58 7.78 -23.65
CA LYS A 149 -0.93 6.54 -24.34
C LYS A 149 -1.68 5.55 -23.43
N PHE A 150 -1.34 5.49 -22.16
CA PHE A 150 -2.04 4.63 -21.20
C PHE A 150 -3.53 5.02 -21.12
N PHE A 151 -3.85 6.30 -20.91
CA PHE A 151 -5.22 6.76 -20.85
C PHE A 151 -5.95 6.63 -22.19
N GLN A 152 -5.28 6.91 -23.31
CA GLN A 152 -5.82 6.72 -24.65
C GLN A 152 -6.13 5.24 -24.92
N ALA A 153 -5.20 4.34 -24.57
CA ALA A 153 -5.37 2.90 -24.73
C ALA A 153 -6.50 2.35 -23.84
N THR A 154 -6.61 2.85 -22.60
CA THR A 154 -7.73 2.51 -21.71
C THR A 154 -9.08 2.84 -22.35
N ARG A 155 -9.24 4.08 -22.81
CA ARG A 155 -10.48 4.51 -23.51
C ARG A 155 -10.72 3.72 -24.79
N TYR A 156 -9.69 3.49 -25.59
CA TYR A 156 -9.79 2.68 -26.81
C TYR A 156 -10.25 1.24 -26.48
N GLY A 157 -9.64 0.61 -25.46
CA GLY A 157 -9.99 -0.74 -25.01
C GLY A 157 -11.44 -0.84 -24.52
N ILE A 158 -11.93 0.16 -23.77
CA ILE A 158 -13.32 0.26 -23.34
C ILE A 158 -14.25 0.30 -24.59
N ASN A 159 -14.00 1.21 -25.51
CA ASN A 159 -14.81 1.39 -26.72
C ASN A 159 -14.79 0.14 -27.63
N PHE A 160 -13.65 -0.51 -27.74
CA PHE A 160 -13.53 -1.77 -28.46
C PHE A 160 -14.35 -2.89 -27.80
N SER A 161 -14.27 -3.01 -26.47
CA SER A 161 -14.97 -4.04 -25.72
C SER A 161 -16.49 -3.81 -25.69
N ARG A 162 -16.97 -2.60 -25.87
CA ARG A 162 -18.42 -2.27 -25.98
C ARG A 162 -19.10 -2.87 -27.18
N GLN A 163 -18.35 -3.40 -28.14
CA GLN A 163 -18.93 -4.19 -29.23
C GLN A 163 -19.54 -5.51 -28.76
N ALA A 164 -19.04 -6.06 -27.65
CA ALA A 164 -19.48 -7.34 -27.08
C ALA A 164 -20.10 -7.21 -25.67
N TYR A 165 -19.74 -6.17 -24.93
CA TYR A 165 -20.15 -5.96 -23.55
C TYR A 165 -20.72 -4.56 -23.33
N LYS A 166 -21.65 -4.45 -22.38
CA LYS A 166 -22.07 -3.15 -21.86
C LYS A 166 -21.13 -2.76 -20.73
N ILE A 167 -20.24 -1.79 -21.01
CA ILE A 167 -19.25 -1.31 -20.03
C ILE A 167 -19.63 0.10 -19.58
N ARG A 168 -20.01 0.21 -18.31
CA ARG A 168 -20.39 1.44 -17.62
C ARG A 168 -19.43 1.85 -16.52
N ASP A 169 -18.71 0.87 -15.97
CA ASP A 169 -17.79 1.07 -14.86
C ASP A 169 -16.35 0.79 -15.30
N LEU A 170 -15.45 1.62 -14.82
CA LEU A 170 -14.01 1.46 -14.96
C LEU A 170 -13.36 1.39 -13.58
N ILE A 171 -12.49 0.42 -13.39
CA ILE A 171 -11.56 0.39 -12.27
C ILE A 171 -10.20 0.84 -12.80
N LEU A 172 -9.70 1.95 -12.27
CA LEU A 172 -8.38 2.50 -12.59
C LEU A 172 -7.49 2.35 -11.36
N TRP A 173 -6.73 1.26 -11.27
CA TRP A 173 -5.82 1.05 -10.15
C TRP A 173 -4.55 1.90 -10.29
N LEU A 174 -4.21 2.68 -9.25
CA LEU A 174 -2.93 3.36 -9.06
C LEU A 174 -2.10 2.56 -8.06
N GLY A 175 -1.16 1.78 -8.57
CA GLY A 175 -0.52 0.69 -7.83
C GLY A 175 0.83 1.00 -7.19
N GLY A 176 1.18 2.28 -7.08
CA GLY A 176 2.46 2.72 -6.49
C GLY A 176 3.64 2.70 -7.44
N ASP A 177 4.77 3.16 -6.95
CA ASP A 177 6.01 3.41 -7.68
C ASP A 177 5.77 4.26 -8.96
N LEU A 178 4.84 5.23 -8.81
CA LEU A 178 4.58 6.23 -9.85
C LEU A 178 5.77 7.19 -9.97
N ILE A 179 6.52 7.38 -8.89
CA ILE A 179 7.77 8.13 -8.83
C ILE A 179 8.92 7.24 -8.36
N THR A 180 10.16 7.64 -8.69
CA THR A 180 11.39 6.95 -8.26
C THR A 180 11.88 7.45 -6.90
N ASN A 181 11.69 8.76 -6.60
CA ASN A 181 12.15 9.38 -5.36
C ASN A 181 13.69 9.30 -5.17
N TYR A 182 14.20 9.77 -4.03
CA TYR A 182 15.64 9.76 -3.68
C TYR A 182 15.95 8.66 -2.65
N LEU A 183 15.70 7.40 -3.01
CA LEU A 183 15.89 6.28 -2.10
C LEU A 183 17.30 5.71 -2.07
N HIS A 184 18.02 5.90 -3.15
CA HIS A 184 19.40 5.46 -3.33
C HIS A 184 20.20 6.62 -3.93
N ASP A 185 21.50 6.68 -3.66
CA ASP A 185 22.36 7.73 -4.17
C ASP A 185 22.28 7.84 -5.70
N ASP A 186 22.20 6.69 -6.40
CA ASP A 186 22.04 6.62 -7.84
C ASP A 186 20.75 7.34 -8.34
N ASN A 187 19.68 7.32 -7.56
CA ASN A 187 18.42 7.97 -7.92
C ASN A 187 18.53 9.50 -7.84
N VAL A 188 19.34 10.04 -6.92
CA VAL A 188 19.61 11.47 -6.83
C VAL A 188 20.32 11.98 -8.08
N GLU A 189 21.16 11.14 -8.68
CA GLU A 189 21.92 11.48 -9.90
C GLU A 189 21.12 11.24 -11.17
N SER A 190 20.21 10.26 -11.20
CA SER A 190 19.45 9.86 -12.39
C SER A 190 18.09 10.53 -12.53
N ASN A 191 17.51 11.06 -11.46
CA ASN A 191 16.20 11.68 -11.52
C ASN A 191 16.27 13.10 -12.10
N LEU A 192 15.37 13.39 -13.04
CA LEU A 192 15.25 14.70 -13.69
C LEU A 192 14.45 15.72 -12.89
N LEU A 193 13.68 15.27 -11.90
CA LEU A 193 12.88 16.08 -11.00
C LEU A 193 13.17 15.70 -9.54
N SER A 194 13.07 16.67 -8.66
CA SER A 194 13.02 16.38 -7.22
C SER A 194 11.73 15.61 -6.88
N PRO A 195 11.66 14.88 -5.75
CA PRO A 195 10.45 14.14 -5.37
C PRO A 195 9.19 15.02 -5.29
N VAL A 196 9.31 16.26 -4.85
CA VAL A 196 8.17 17.21 -4.78
C VAL A 196 7.72 17.61 -6.18
N GLU A 197 8.65 17.89 -7.09
CA GLU A 197 8.34 18.20 -8.49
C GLU A 197 7.74 16.99 -9.20
N ALA A 198 8.25 15.77 -8.93
CA ALA A 198 7.72 14.54 -9.46
C ALA A 198 6.27 14.29 -9.04
N ILE A 199 5.93 14.52 -7.77
CA ILE A 199 4.54 14.44 -7.27
C ILE A 199 3.65 15.48 -7.96
N ALA A 200 4.09 16.71 -8.11
CA ALA A 200 3.33 17.72 -8.82
C ALA A 200 3.11 17.34 -10.29
N TYR A 201 4.16 16.81 -10.94
CA TYR A 201 4.09 16.33 -12.31
C TYR A 201 3.15 15.13 -12.46
N ALA A 202 3.22 14.15 -11.56
CA ALA A 202 2.31 13.01 -11.49
C ALA A 202 0.86 13.48 -11.32
N TYR A 203 0.62 14.38 -10.37
CA TYR A 203 -0.70 14.93 -10.09
C TYR A 203 -1.34 15.55 -11.34
N HIS A 204 -0.63 16.41 -12.03
CA HIS A 204 -1.18 17.09 -13.22
C HIS A 204 -1.48 16.10 -14.35
N ASN A 205 -0.59 15.15 -14.61
CA ASN A 205 -0.79 14.18 -15.70
C ASN A 205 -1.87 13.14 -15.38
N ILE A 206 -1.95 12.63 -14.17
CA ILE A 206 -2.99 11.69 -13.75
C ILE A 206 -4.34 12.39 -13.72
N LYS A 207 -4.41 13.61 -13.16
CA LYS A 207 -5.64 14.42 -13.18
C LYS A 207 -6.16 14.61 -14.59
N ALA A 208 -5.30 15.07 -15.51
CA ALA A 208 -5.67 15.26 -16.92
C ALA A 208 -6.11 13.93 -17.58
N GLY A 209 -5.47 12.81 -17.23
CA GLY A 209 -5.85 11.50 -17.71
C GLY A 209 -7.23 11.05 -17.22
N ILE A 210 -7.57 11.28 -15.96
CA ILE A 210 -8.90 11.01 -15.42
C ILE A 210 -9.94 11.93 -16.09
N GLU A 211 -9.65 13.21 -16.23
CA GLU A 211 -10.52 14.16 -16.95
C GLU A 211 -10.78 13.72 -18.40
N TYR A 212 -9.74 13.21 -19.09
CA TYR A 212 -9.88 12.64 -20.43
C TYR A 212 -10.80 11.42 -20.47
N LEU A 213 -10.76 10.53 -19.47
CA LEU A 213 -11.65 9.39 -19.35
C LEU A 213 -13.10 9.83 -19.07
N LEU A 214 -13.31 10.89 -18.29
CA LEU A 214 -14.61 11.46 -17.95
C LEU A 214 -15.35 12.09 -19.15
N VAL A 215 -14.65 12.37 -20.26
CA VAL A 215 -15.27 12.78 -21.53
C VAL A 215 -16.15 11.64 -22.12
N ASP A 216 -15.92 10.40 -21.70
CA ASP A 216 -16.77 9.27 -22.07
C ASP A 216 -18.10 9.35 -21.30
N GLY A 217 -19.17 9.74 -22.00
CA GLY A 217 -20.50 9.90 -21.41
C GLY A 217 -21.21 8.59 -21.05
N GLU A 218 -20.67 7.42 -21.46
CA GLU A 218 -21.22 6.11 -21.12
C GLU A 218 -20.57 5.53 -19.85
N LEU A 219 -19.48 6.10 -19.34
CA LEU A 219 -18.91 5.75 -18.05
C LEU A 219 -19.72 6.39 -16.93
N GLU A 220 -20.39 5.55 -16.16
CA GLU A 220 -21.20 5.96 -15.01
C GLU A 220 -20.34 6.07 -13.73
N ARG A 221 -19.28 5.20 -13.60
CA ARG A 221 -18.37 5.20 -12.45
C ARG A 221 -16.92 4.95 -12.87
N ILE A 222 -16.01 5.66 -12.24
CA ILE A 222 -14.56 5.40 -12.27
C ILE A 222 -14.10 5.19 -10.83
N ILE A 223 -13.86 3.94 -10.47
CA ILE A 223 -13.35 3.57 -9.15
C ILE A 223 -11.83 3.54 -9.22
N ILE A 224 -11.17 4.23 -8.30
CA ILE A 224 -9.71 4.39 -8.30
C ILE A 224 -9.12 3.81 -7.00
N PRO A 225 -8.85 2.48 -6.96
CA PRO A 225 -8.06 1.91 -5.88
C PRO A 225 -6.63 2.44 -5.94
N CYS A 226 -6.06 2.82 -4.79
CA CYS A 226 -4.72 3.38 -4.70
C CYS A 226 -3.90 2.61 -3.65
N ASN A 227 -2.77 2.06 -4.07
CA ASN A 227 -1.74 1.51 -3.19
C ASN A 227 -0.46 2.33 -3.35
N ASP A 228 0.24 2.61 -2.25
CA ASP A 228 1.56 3.20 -2.31
C ASP A 228 2.61 2.13 -2.67
N GLY A 229 3.64 2.55 -3.39
CA GLY A 229 4.80 1.72 -3.69
C GLY A 229 5.92 1.87 -2.65
N ASN A 230 6.97 1.09 -2.80
CA ASN A 230 8.13 1.21 -1.92
C ASN A 230 9.00 2.43 -2.26
N HIS A 231 8.90 2.97 -3.46
CA HIS A 231 9.63 4.18 -3.85
C HIS A 231 9.01 5.46 -3.29
N GLY A 232 7.71 5.50 -3.06
CA GLY A 232 7.04 6.65 -2.44
C GLY A 232 7.43 6.94 -0.98
N ARG A 233 8.18 6.06 -0.31
CA ARG A 233 8.51 6.19 1.12
C ARG A 233 9.44 7.36 1.43
N LEU A 234 9.23 7.99 2.59
CA LEU A 234 10.06 9.05 3.15
C LEU A 234 11.07 8.53 4.19
N THR A 235 11.12 7.22 4.41
CA THR A 235 12.00 6.57 5.39
C THR A 235 13.08 5.76 4.68
N GLU A 236 14.27 5.65 5.30
CA GLU A 236 15.39 4.87 4.76
C GLU A 236 15.00 3.40 4.48
N LYS A 237 14.21 2.81 5.37
CA LYS A 237 13.73 1.42 5.24
C LYS A 237 12.21 1.39 5.14
N THR A 238 11.68 0.42 4.39
CA THR A 238 10.24 0.16 4.34
C THR A 238 9.69 -0.06 5.75
N ARG A 239 8.53 0.54 6.03
CA ARG A 239 7.79 0.40 7.28
C ARG A 239 6.52 -0.38 6.97
N SER A 240 6.12 -1.28 7.87
CA SER A 240 4.82 -1.96 7.74
C SER A 240 3.74 -1.15 8.44
N ALA A 241 3.90 -0.90 9.73
CA ALA A 241 2.89 -0.25 10.56
C ALA A 241 2.59 1.22 10.21
N THR A 242 3.60 1.97 9.77
CA THR A 242 3.47 3.41 9.45
C THR A 242 3.74 3.70 7.97
N ARG A 243 3.51 2.71 7.10
CA ARG A 243 3.80 2.79 5.68
C ARG A 243 3.13 4.01 5.04
N VAL A 244 1.84 4.06 5.11
CA VAL A 244 1.00 5.09 4.49
C VAL A 244 1.34 6.50 4.99
N GLN A 245 1.55 6.65 6.30
CA GLN A 245 1.88 7.94 6.93
C GLN A 245 3.26 8.47 6.50
N ASN A 246 4.10 7.60 5.93
CA ASN A 246 5.44 7.91 5.47
C ASN A 246 5.58 7.74 3.95
N SER A 247 4.49 7.85 3.20
CA SER A 247 4.48 7.76 1.74
C SER A 247 4.04 9.09 1.12
N ILE A 248 4.88 9.64 0.24
CA ILE A 248 4.56 10.85 -0.52
C ILE A 248 3.52 10.54 -1.61
N GLU A 249 3.41 9.29 -2.08
CA GLU A 249 2.36 8.88 -3.01
C GLU A 249 0.98 8.89 -2.36
N TRP A 250 0.89 8.57 -1.05
CA TRP A 250 -0.36 8.72 -0.33
C TRP A 250 -0.86 10.16 -0.36
N LEU A 251 0.04 11.14 -0.24
CA LEU A 251 -0.31 12.55 -0.38
C LEU A 251 -0.82 12.86 -1.79
N LEU A 252 -0.17 12.33 -2.83
CA LEU A 252 -0.63 12.45 -4.22
C LEU A 252 -2.07 11.94 -4.38
N TYR A 253 -2.37 10.77 -3.85
CA TYR A 253 -3.72 10.20 -3.94
C TYR A 253 -4.76 11.03 -3.19
N LYS A 254 -4.41 11.60 -2.03
CA LYS A 254 -5.29 12.53 -1.30
C LYS A 254 -5.55 13.82 -2.09
N MET A 255 -4.52 14.37 -2.73
CA MET A 255 -4.68 15.56 -3.59
C MET A 255 -5.58 15.28 -4.80
N LEU A 256 -5.41 14.11 -5.44
CA LEU A 256 -6.27 13.68 -6.53
C LEU A 256 -7.72 13.50 -6.07
N ALA A 257 -7.93 12.78 -4.96
CA ALA A 257 -9.27 12.59 -4.40
C ALA A 257 -9.97 13.92 -4.06
N ASP A 258 -9.24 14.89 -3.52
CA ASP A 258 -9.80 16.23 -3.25
C ASP A 258 -10.13 16.98 -4.55
N ALA A 259 -9.31 16.85 -5.58
CA ALA A 259 -9.55 17.46 -6.88
C ALA A 259 -10.85 16.97 -7.56
N PHE A 260 -11.23 15.73 -7.32
CA PHE A 260 -12.43 15.11 -7.90
C PHE A 260 -13.60 14.96 -6.92
N LYS A 261 -13.52 15.52 -5.71
CA LYS A 261 -14.59 15.38 -4.69
C LYS A 261 -15.98 15.85 -5.13
N SER A 262 -16.03 16.73 -6.12
CA SER A 262 -17.29 17.24 -6.68
C SER A 262 -17.74 16.51 -7.95
N GLU A 263 -16.99 15.53 -8.46
CA GLU A 263 -17.35 14.72 -9.60
C GLU A 263 -17.94 13.39 -9.10
N PRO A 264 -19.26 13.20 -9.15
CA PRO A 264 -19.92 12.04 -8.52
C PRO A 264 -19.59 10.71 -9.17
N ARG A 265 -19.01 10.72 -10.37
CA ARG A 265 -18.60 9.50 -11.08
C ARG A 265 -17.23 9.00 -10.65
N VAL A 266 -16.45 9.76 -9.87
CA VAL A 266 -15.08 9.40 -9.50
C VAL A 266 -15.00 9.10 -8.01
N GLU A 267 -14.58 7.89 -7.68
CA GLU A 267 -14.46 7.42 -6.32
C GLU A 267 -13.05 6.87 -6.04
N PHE A 268 -12.33 7.46 -5.08
CA PHE A 268 -11.01 7.00 -4.66
C PHE A 268 -11.10 6.08 -3.44
N ILE A 269 -10.43 4.92 -3.52
CA ILE A 269 -10.23 4.01 -2.38
C ILE A 269 -8.74 4.00 -2.08
N ILE A 270 -8.30 4.77 -1.09
CA ILE A 270 -6.89 4.90 -0.75
C ILE A 270 -6.56 3.91 0.36
N ALA A 271 -5.71 2.93 0.03
CA ALA A 271 -5.27 1.92 0.97
C ALA A 271 -4.69 2.54 2.24
N GLN A 272 -4.98 1.95 3.39
CA GLN A 272 -4.37 2.32 4.66
C GLN A 272 -3.11 1.49 4.95
N GLY A 273 -2.78 0.56 4.07
CA GLY A 273 -1.60 -0.28 4.13
C GLY A 273 -1.27 -0.96 2.81
N SER A 274 -0.55 -2.11 2.81
CA SER A 274 -0.02 -2.74 1.59
C SER A 274 -1.08 -3.36 0.69
N GLN A 275 -2.24 -3.73 1.23
CA GLN A 275 -3.30 -4.41 0.48
C GLN A 275 -4.61 -3.63 0.53
N LEU A 276 -5.35 -3.68 -0.57
CA LEU A 276 -6.69 -3.14 -0.70
C LEU A 276 -7.57 -4.20 -1.35
N TYR A 277 -8.81 -4.29 -0.93
CA TYR A 277 -9.79 -5.23 -1.46
C TYR A 277 -11.01 -4.46 -1.95
N TYR A 278 -11.49 -4.84 -3.13
CA TYR A 278 -12.70 -4.27 -3.71
C TYR A 278 -13.54 -5.33 -4.39
N ASP A 279 -14.84 -5.30 -4.15
CA ASP A 279 -15.75 -6.31 -4.67
C ASP A 279 -16.34 -5.85 -6.00
N VAL A 280 -16.19 -6.71 -7.02
CA VAL A 280 -16.68 -6.51 -8.38
C VAL A 280 -17.59 -7.67 -8.73
N TYR A 281 -18.88 -7.41 -8.84
CA TYR A 281 -19.93 -8.43 -8.93
C TYR A 281 -19.90 -9.33 -7.68
N GLU A 282 -19.67 -10.62 -7.87
CA GLU A 282 -19.56 -11.60 -6.77
C GLU A 282 -18.11 -12.02 -6.52
N ARG A 283 -17.15 -11.21 -6.95
CA ARG A 283 -15.70 -11.49 -6.88
C ARG A 283 -14.97 -10.44 -6.11
N THR A 284 -14.08 -10.86 -5.23
CA THR A 284 -13.19 -9.98 -4.51
C THR A 284 -11.86 -9.82 -5.25
N VAL A 285 -11.47 -8.59 -5.56
CA VAL A 285 -10.18 -8.25 -6.15
C VAL A 285 -9.27 -7.67 -5.07
N ARG A 286 -8.09 -8.24 -4.92
CA ARG A 286 -7.00 -7.71 -4.09
C ARG A 286 -6.08 -6.88 -4.95
N TYR A 287 -5.74 -5.69 -4.47
CA TYR A 287 -4.74 -4.80 -5.04
C TYR A 287 -3.59 -4.63 -4.06
N THR A 288 -2.36 -4.80 -4.54
CA THR A 288 -1.14 -4.62 -3.75
C THR A 288 0.01 -4.20 -4.64
N HIS A 289 0.90 -3.34 -4.14
CA HIS A 289 2.10 -3.00 -4.92
C HIS A 289 2.99 -4.24 -5.13
N GLY A 290 3.19 -5.08 -4.12
CA GLY A 290 3.92 -6.35 -4.25
C GLY A 290 5.30 -6.38 -3.62
N ASP A 291 5.82 -5.29 -3.10
CA ASP A 291 7.15 -5.18 -2.47
C ASP A 291 7.32 -6.03 -1.20
N GLU A 292 6.23 -6.55 -0.64
CA GLU A 292 6.26 -7.54 0.44
C GLU A 292 6.72 -8.94 -0.04
N CYS A 293 6.64 -9.20 -1.35
CA CYS A 293 7.08 -10.46 -1.96
C CYS A 293 8.58 -10.43 -2.20
N LYS A 294 9.38 -10.72 -1.18
CA LYS A 294 10.84 -10.68 -1.27
C LYS A 294 11.36 -11.71 -2.25
N TYR A 295 12.04 -11.25 -3.30
CA TYR A 295 12.68 -12.07 -4.30
C TYR A 295 14.20 -11.80 -4.32
N GLY A 296 14.99 -12.82 -3.98
CA GLY A 296 16.46 -12.75 -3.97
C GLY A 296 17.15 -13.50 -5.11
N GLY A 297 16.42 -13.78 -6.20
CA GLY A 297 16.90 -14.64 -7.30
C GLY A 297 16.66 -16.14 -7.04
N GLY A 298 16.93 -16.96 -8.02
CA GLY A 298 16.88 -18.42 -7.92
C GLY A 298 15.94 -19.10 -8.92
N VAL A 299 15.88 -20.43 -8.83
CA VAL A 299 15.04 -21.27 -9.68
C VAL A 299 13.56 -20.96 -9.43
N GLY A 300 12.79 -20.80 -10.50
CA GLY A 300 11.36 -20.45 -10.42
C GLY A 300 11.07 -18.96 -10.45
N GLY A 301 12.10 -18.10 -10.48
CA GLY A 301 11.93 -16.65 -10.59
C GLY A 301 11.05 -16.07 -9.50
N ILE A 302 10.25 -15.07 -9.83
CA ILE A 302 9.31 -14.40 -8.91
C ILE A 302 8.09 -15.28 -8.57
N THR A 303 7.80 -16.32 -9.34
CA THR A 303 6.59 -17.14 -9.21
C THR A 303 6.48 -17.78 -7.82
N ILE A 304 7.55 -18.39 -7.33
CA ILE A 304 7.55 -19.06 -6.02
C ILE A 304 7.34 -18.06 -4.87
N PRO A 305 8.04 -16.92 -4.79
CA PRO A 305 7.77 -15.90 -3.78
C PRO A 305 6.33 -15.39 -3.81
N ILE A 306 5.78 -15.15 -5.00
CA ILE A 306 4.39 -14.68 -5.16
C ILE A 306 3.41 -15.73 -4.63
N TYR A 307 3.51 -17.00 -5.03
CA TYR A 307 2.60 -18.04 -4.53
C TYR A 307 2.68 -18.22 -3.01
N LYS A 308 3.87 -18.09 -2.42
CA LYS A 308 4.02 -18.12 -0.95
C LYS A 308 3.34 -16.93 -0.28
N ALA A 309 3.40 -15.75 -0.89
CA ALA A 309 2.73 -14.56 -0.38
C ALA A 309 1.20 -14.73 -0.51
N LEU A 310 0.71 -15.14 -1.68
CA LEU A 310 -0.71 -15.40 -1.90
C LEU A 310 -1.26 -16.42 -0.90
N ALA A 311 -0.59 -17.57 -0.72
CA ALA A 311 -1.02 -18.59 0.25
C ALA A 311 -1.13 -18.04 1.68
N ARG A 312 -0.22 -17.14 2.08
CA ARG A 312 -0.28 -16.47 3.38
C ARG A 312 -1.42 -15.45 3.45
N TRP A 313 -1.62 -14.64 2.42
CA TRP A 313 -2.67 -13.63 2.39
C TRP A 313 -4.07 -14.25 2.36
N GLU A 314 -4.24 -15.38 1.69
CA GLU A 314 -5.49 -16.14 1.68
C GLU A 314 -5.95 -16.61 3.06
N THR A 315 -5.02 -16.80 4.01
CA THR A 315 -5.38 -17.15 5.40
C THR A 315 -6.00 -15.96 6.16
N VAL A 316 -5.77 -14.74 5.69
CA VAL A 316 -6.30 -13.51 6.30
C VAL A 316 -7.61 -13.10 5.63
N ARG A 317 -7.59 -12.94 4.31
CA ARG A 317 -8.76 -12.61 3.51
C ARG A 317 -8.63 -13.22 2.11
N HIS A 318 -9.66 -13.94 1.70
CA HIS A 318 -9.76 -14.51 0.36
C HIS A 318 -9.88 -13.41 -0.70
N ALA A 319 -9.28 -13.63 -1.88
CA ALA A 319 -9.50 -12.84 -3.08
C ALA A 319 -9.53 -13.74 -4.31
N ASP A 320 -10.53 -13.55 -5.16
CA ASP A 320 -10.67 -14.28 -6.43
C ASP A 320 -9.63 -13.85 -7.46
N LEU A 321 -9.16 -12.61 -7.37
CA LEU A 321 -8.15 -12.04 -8.27
C LEU A 321 -7.19 -11.16 -7.45
N THR A 322 -5.89 -11.23 -7.75
CA THR A 322 -4.89 -10.32 -7.19
C THR A 322 -4.21 -9.54 -8.31
N CYS A 323 -4.19 -8.21 -8.19
CA CYS A 323 -3.43 -7.31 -9.06
C CYS A 323 -2.18 -6.84 -8.33
N MET A 324 -1.02 -6.95 -8.98
CA MET A 324 0.28 -6.67 -8.39
C MET A 324 1.20 -5.93 -9.35
N GLY A 325 1.98 -4.96 -8.85
CA GLY A 325 3.07 -4.26 -9.54
C GLY A 325 4.46 -4.72 -9.10
N HIS A 326 5.40 -3.80 -8.95
CA HIS A 326 6.73 -3.94 -8.36
C HIS A 326 7.77 -4.71 -9.19
N PHE A 327 7.39 -5.78 -9.84
CA PHE A 327 8.35 -6.66 -10.52
C PHE A 327 8.68 -6.25 -11.94
N HIS A 328 8.04 -5.22 -12.48
CA HIS A 328 8.21 -4.71 -13.85
C HIS A 328 8.09 -5.80 -14.93
N GLN A 329 7.27 -6.83 -14.65
CA GLN A 329 7.05 -7.97 -15.53
C GLN A 329 5.56 -8.20 -15.76
N ARG A 330 5.17 -8.30 -17.02
CA ARG A 330 3.82 -8.75 -17.34
C ARG A 330 3.72 -10.26 -17.15
N THR A 331 3.00 -10.68 -16.15
CA THR A 331 2.79 -12.10 -15.81
C THR A 331 1.32 -12.32 -15.49
N ASN A 332 0.78 -13.44 -15.95
CA ASN A 332 -0.52 -13.94 -15.53
C ASN A 332 -0.32 -15.32 -14.91
N LEU A 333 -0.64 -15.46 -13.65
CA LEU A 333 -0.50 -16.68 -12.87
C LEU A 333 -1.89 -17.06 -12.31
N ASN A 334 -2.72 -17.73 -13.11
CA ASN A 334 -4.10 -18.08 -12.74
C ASN A 334 -4.86 -16.82 -12.27
N ASP A 335 -5.02 -16.66 -10.96
CA ASP A 335 -5.79 -15.58 -10.33
C ASP A 335 -4.94 -14.32 -9.98
N LEU A 336 -3.76 -14.18 -10.58
CA LEU A 336 -2.87 -13.03 -10.45
C LEU A 336 -2.66 -12.35 -11.80
N ILE A 337 -2.79 -11.04 -11.83
CA ILE A 337 -2.50 -10.17 -12.99
C ILE A 337 -1.51 -9.07 -12.58
#